data_d1c6cbcc5f05fd5fcf2deb2aa01b586b
#
_entry.id   d1c6cbcc5f05fd5fcf2deb2aa01b586b
#
_cell.length_a   1.000
_cell.length_b   1.000
_cell.length_c   1.000
_cell.angle_alpha   90.00
_cell.angle_beta   90.00
_cell.angle_gamma   90.00
#
_symmetry.space_group_name_H-M   'P 1'
#
loop_
_entity.id
_entity.type
_entity.pdbx_description
1 polymer ?
#
loop_
_entity_poly.entity_id
_entity_poly.type
_entity_poly.pdbx_seq_one_letter_code
_entity_poly.pdbx_strand_id
1 'polypeptide(L)'
;MALTEKSPSKEDADAEAATESETKTEKVEKLEGQKVRGAGFYLHQLGGISSKPPGRPRNSYSRGSVDSKTVTRMQSSFRVKEQKDEICIYEAPIHKRSELFEDISDDEMLSDEGLDEDLDEGVLKAYDHTGKTKYKQACETYGVVPISSFLRNMNQTELVMMHYGLGPQGAKAISVSLITNTSITKLNLKDNWLEAEGARAIAEMLKDNCYITDVDLSDNQLGVEGAKAIASMLVENLTLLRATLSGNHFDDHAAKYLAEAISISHKLKYLDLSHNKIGNTLGEDLGRAIADNSGIVELDLSWNYLRGNACIAVAEGISDNIYLKVLNLSYNGFGNEGAKALGIALKVNNVLEQLNISNNHISPEGAVWLSMGLRSNNTLIVLNMARNPMQSAGCYGILKALKENPKSAIESLDFSDIRVNKDFEDLFNDVKQHVPKLVVKHEKNADLFKKPRSKADPLTKLKEFMKVHHLQLEHFLDNFDITENRFINLKDFRASLENAKVPLNDVEQQKLMILLDKDKEGEIDFRWDMNRGLLVRR
;
A
#
# COMPACT_ATOMS: atom_id res chain seq x y z
N MET A 1 -48.60 63.21 12.65
CA MET A 1 -49.29 62.08 13.29
C MET A 1 -48.37 60.88 13.09
N ALA A 2 -47.60 60.51 14.10
CA ALA A 2 -46.67 59.42 14.12
C ALA A 2 -47.37 58.24 14.84
N LEU A 3 -47.46 57.11 14.15
CA LEU A 3 -47.90 55.87 14.79
C LEU A 3 -46.63 55.08 15.14
N THR A 4 -46.46 54.89 16.46
CA THR A 4 -45.41 54.07 17.07
C THR A 4 -45.88 52.64 17.10
N GLU A 5 -45.22 51.74 16.37
CA GLU A 5 -45.37 50.28 16.55
C GLU A 5 -44.60 49.82 17.78
N LYS A 6 -45.29 49.16 18.69
CA LYS A 6 -44.73 48.48 19.86
C LYS A 6 -44.22 47.11 19.45
N SER A 7 -42.98 46.82 19.74
CA SER A 7 -42.39 45.44 19.67
C SER A 7 -42.98 44.57 20.80
N PRO A 8 -43.25 43.27 20.54
CA PRO A 8 -43.79 42.33 21.52
C PRO A 8 -42.77 41.99 22.62
N SER A 9 -43.28 41.74 23.82
CA SER A 9 -42.49 41.44 25.02
C SER A 9 -41.93 40.00 25.00
N LYS A 10 -40.85 39.78 25.75
CA LYS A 10 -40.14 38.51 25.86
C LYS A 10 -40.98 37.32 26.34
N GLU A 11 -42.13 37.54 26.89
CA GLU A 11 -43.04 36.47 27.39
C GLU A 11 -43.85 35.81 26.27
N ASP A 12 -44.05 36.46 25.13
CA ASP A 12 -44.80 35.87 24.00
C ASP A 12 -43.93 34.95 23.14
N ALA A 13 -42.59 35.08 23.20
CA ALA A 13 -41.67 34.22 22.48
C ALA A 13 -41.42 32.84 23.14
N ASP A 14 -41.57 32.77 24.49
CA ASP A 14 -41.37 31.53 25.22
C ASP A 14 -42.63 30.59 25.17
N ALA A 15 -43.79 31.16 24.86
CA ALA A 15 -45.04 30.37 24.68
C ALA A 15 -45.13 29.64 23.34
N GLU A 16 -44.57 30.18 22.26
CA GLU A 16 -44.52 29.51 20.93
C GLU A 16 -43.43 28.41 20.88
N ALA A 17 -42.33 28.55 21.61
CA ALA A 17 -41.30 27.53 21.69
C ALA A 17 -41.71 26.26 22.46
N ALA A 18 -42.62 26.39 23.43
CA ALA A 18 -43.14 25.25 24.21
C ALA A 18 -44.18 24.39 23.44
N THR A 19 -44.94 24.98 22.55
CA THR A 19 -45.93 24.28 21.73
C THR A 19 -45.33 23.53 20.55
N GLU A 20 -44.16 23.91 20.03
CA GLU A 20 -43.46 23.18 18.98
C GLU A 20 -42.65 21.96 19.50
N SER A 21 -42.30 21.92 20.79
CA SER A 21 -41.57 20.78 21.38
C SER A 21 -42.53 19.60 21.72
N GLU A 22 -43.75 19.87 22.09
CA GLU A 22 -44.74 18.81 22.38
C GLU A 22 -45.29 18.13 21.11
N THR A 23 -45.38 18.82 20.00
CA THR A 23 -45.82 18.22 18.72
C THR A 23 -44.73 17.37 18.03
N LYS A 24 -43.44 17.49 18.38
CA LYS A 24 -42.36 16.63 17.85
C LYS A 24 -42.19 15.33 18.63
N THR A 25 -42.49 15.31 19.94
CA THR A 25 -42.43 14.09 20.77
C THR A 25 -43.60 13.13 20.49
N GLU A 26 -44.80 13.63 20.21
CA GLU A 26 -45.94 12.77 19.85
C GLU A 26 -45.81 12.12 18.43
N LYS A 27 -45.01 12.66 17.53
CA LYS A 27 -44.75 12.07 16.21
C LYS A 27 -43.69 10.98 16.21
N VAL A 28 -42.77 10.97 17.17
CA VAL A 28 -41.74 9.94 17.29
C VAL A 28 -42.29 8.67 17.98
N GLU A 29 -43.18 8.78 18.96
CA GLU A 29 -43.77 7.61 19.59
C GLU A 29 -44.79 6.86 18.68
N LYS A 30 -45.37 7.49 17.67
CA LYS A 30 -46.28 6.82 16.71
C LYS A 30 -45.56 6.05 15.59
N LEU A 31 -44.25 6.17 15.43
CA LEU A 31 -43.47 5.47 14.42
C LEU A 31 -42.76 4.21 14.92
N GLU A 32 -42.60 4.02 16.21
CA GLU A 32 -42.02 2.81 16.79
C GLU A 32 -43.01 1.66 17.05
N GLY A 33 -44.32 1.91 16.91
CA GLY A 33 -45.39 0.93 17.17
C GLY A 33 -45.75 -0.01 16.00
N GLN A 34 -45.12 0.07 14.82
CA GLN A 34 -45.55 -0.69 13.64
C GLN A 34 -44.49 -1.60 13.00
N LYS A 35 -43.57 -2.13 13.74
CA LYS A 35 -42.64 -3.17 13.22
C LYS A 35 -42.50 -4.36 14.16
N VAL A 36 -43.55 -5.11 14.43
CA VAL A 36 -43.49 -6.54 14.77
C VAL A 36 -44.83 -7.20 14.45
N ARG A 37 -45.00 -7.79 13.26
CA ARG A 37 -45.86 -8.96 12.99
C ARG A 37 -45.63 -9.45 11.58
N GLY A 38 -45.08 -10.67 11.47
CA GLY A 38 -45.24 -11.51 10.28
C GLY A 38 -44.02 -12.04 9.64
N ALA A 39 -43.48 -13.16 10.10
CA ALA A 39 -43.11 -14.34 9.32
C ALA A 39 -42.53 -15.42 10.27
N GLY A 40 -43.39 -16.11 10.95
CA GLY A 40 -43.12 -17.44 11.45
C GLY A 40 -43.67 -18.47 10.44
N PHE A 41 -43.19 -19.70 10.57
CA PHE A 41 -43.50 -20.92 9.84
C PHE A 41 -42.61 -21.25 8.64
N TYR A 42 -41.65 -22.16 8.84
CA TYR A 42 -41.75 -23.56 8.50
C TYR A 42 -40.58 -24.35 9.14
N LEU A 43 -40.88 -25.09 10.19
CA LEU A 43 -40.14 -26.24 10.71
C LEU A 43 -41.02 -27.44 10.41
N HIS A 44 -40.60 -28.35 9.53
CA HIS A 44 -40.97 -29.79 9.70
C HIS A 44 -40.00 -30.70 8.94
N GLN A 45 -39.33 -31.52 9.73
CA GLN A 45 -39.02 -32.94 9.57
C GLN A 45 -38.29 -33.39 8.27
N LEU A 46 -37.14 -34.00 8.47
CA LEU A 46 -36.89 -35.41 8.26
C LEU A 46 -35.47 -35.80 8.68
N GLY A 47 -35.38 -36.74 9.64
CA GLY A 47 -34.72 -38.01 9.49
C GLY A 47 -33.19 -38.02 9.68
N GLY A 48 -32.76 -38.54 10.84
CA GLY A 48 -31.35 -38.80 11.11
C GLY A 48 -30.74 -39.90 10.23
N ILE A 49 -29.48 -39.67 9.89
CA ILE A 49 -28.53 -40.76 9.63
C ILE A 49 -27.17 -40.32 10.19
N SER A 50 -26.69 -41.10 11.12
CA SER A 50 -25.31 -41.10 11.64
C SER A 50 -24.32 -41.50 10.56
N SER A 51 -23.29 -40.69 10.30
CA SER A 51 -22.05 -41.20 9.72
C SER A 51 -20.88 -40.25 10.03
N LYS A 52 -19.76 -40.85 10.37
CA LYS A 52 -18.45 -40.34 10.75
C LYS A 52 -17.94 -39.22 9.84
N PRO A 53 -17.10 -38.32 10.37
CA PRO A 53 -16.47 -37.25 9.57
C PRO A 53 -15.39 -37.84 8.64
N PRO A 54 -15.33 -37.44 7.38
CA PRO A 54 -14.22 -37.81 6.48
C PRO A 54 -12.97 -37.00 6.82
N GLY A 55 -11.83 -37.66 6.70
CA GLY A 55 -10.51 -37.13 7.01
C GLY A 55 -10.16 -35.91 6.15
N ARG A 56 -9.41 -35.00 6.76
CA ARG A 56 -8.81 -33.85 6.09
C ARG A 56 -7.88 -34.29 4.96
N PRO A 57 -7.99 -33.74 3.76
CA PRO A 57 -6.92 -33.90 2.78
C PRO A 57 -5.70 -33.07 3.23
N ARG A 58 -4.54 -33.71 3.30
CA ARG A 58 -3.25 -33.05 3.41
C ARG A 58 -2.97 -32.31 2.10
N ASN A 59 -3.24 -31.05 2.02
CA ASN A 59 -2.69 -30.20 0.96
C ASN A 59 -1.26 -29.83 1.34
N SER A 60 -0.31 -30.48 0.68
CA SER A 60 1.08 -30.05 0.59
C SER A 60 1.14 -28.78 -0.26
N TYR A 61 1.00 -27.62 0.36
CA TYR A 61 1.43 -26.39 -0.30
C TYR A 61 2.95 -26.31 -0.17
N SER A 62 3.63 -26.56 -1.28
CA SER A 62 5.01 -26.14 -1.46
C SER A 62 5.08 -24.63 -1.24
N ARG A 63 5.84 -24.21 -0.24
CA ARG A 63 6.25 -22.80 -0.06
C ARG A 63 7.00 -22.36 -1.31
N GLY A 64 6.30 -21.73 -2.23
CA GLY A 64 6.94 -20.89 -3.23
C GLY A 64 7.54 -19.69 -2.49
N SER A 65 8.87 -19.62 -2.44
CA SER A 65 9.57 -18.44 -1.96
C SER A 65 9.15 -17.26 -2.86
N VAL A 66 8.38 -16.35 -2.30
CA VAL A 66 8.14 -15.05 -2.94
C VAL A 66 9.47 -14.31 -2.91
N ASP A 67 9.99 -14.03 -4.09
CA ASP A 67 11.31 -13.43 -4.29
C ASP A 67 11.36 -12.09 -3.53
N SER A 68 12.29 -11.97 -2.56
CA SER A 68 12.48 -10.77 -1.74
C SER A 68 12.70 -9.49 -2.57
N LYS A 69 13.16 -9.66 -3.83
CA LYS A 69 13.32 -8.56 -4.79
C LYS A 69 11.99 -7.91 -5.21
N THR A 70 10.89 -8.64 -5.21
CA THR A 70 9.58 -8.11 -5.62
C THR A 70 8.98 -7.23 -4.52
N VAL A 71 9.17 -7.60 -3.25
CA VAL A 71 8.68 -6.81 -2.11
C VAL A 71 9.49 -5.50 -1.98
N THR A 72 10.81 -5.58 -2.13
CA THR A 72 11.68 -4.39 -2.11
C THR A 72 11.39 -3.44 -3.28
N ARG A 73 10.98 -3.98 -4.44
CA ARG A 73 10.64 -3.16 -5.62
C ARG A 73 9.29 -2.44 -5.47
N MET A 74 8.36 -2.98 -4.69
CA MET A 74 7.11 -2.30 -4.36
C MET A 74 7.29 -1.20 -3.32
N GLN A 75 8.20 -1.38 -2.36
CA GLN A 75 8.56 -0.35 -1.38
C GLN A 75 9.38 0.79 -2.00
N SER A 76 10.23 0.48 -3.01
CA SER A 76 11.06 1.51 -3.68
C SER A 76 10.27 2.47 -4.58
N SER A 77 9.05 2.13 -5.00
CA SER A 77 8.21 3.03 -5.80
C SER A 77 7.61 4.19 -5.00
N PHE A 78 7.65 4.10 -3.65
CA PHE A 78 7.22 5.16 -2.74
C PHE A 78 8.37 6.02 -2.21
N ARG A 79 9.64 5.70 -2.54
CA ARG A 79 10.74 6.59 -2.19
C ARG A 79 10.74 7.78 -3.14
N VAL A 80 10.36 8.92 -2.61
CA VAL A 80 10.63 10.23 -3.22
C VAL A 80 12.14 10.32 -3.43
N LYS A 81 12.58 10.80 -4.60
CA LYS A 81 13.97 11.19 -4.82
C LYS A 81 14.35 12.16 -3.70
N GLU A 82 15.34 11.79 -2.89
CA GLU A 82 15.97 12.71 -1.97
C GLU A 82 16.46 13.94 -2.76
N GLN A 83 15.70 15.02 -2.71
CA GLN A 83 16.28 16.32 -2.91
C GLN A 83 17.17 16.53 -1.70
N LYS A 84 18.46 16.79 -1.97
CA LYS A 84 19.41 17.26 -0.97
C LYS A 84 18.94 18.65 -0.52
N ASP A 85 18.02 18.69 0.42
CA ASP A 85 17.83 19.87 1.22
C ASP A 85 18.92 19.84 2.28
N GLU A 86 19.77 20.85 2.23
CA GLU A 86 20.79 21.13 3.24
C GLU A 86 20.07 21.13 4.60
N ILE A 87 20.36 20.13 5.41
CA ILE A 87 19.96 20.10 6.81
C ILE A 87 20.70 21.25 7.45
N CYS A 88 20.01 22.36 7.66
CA CYS A 88 20.45 23.35 8.61
C CYS A 88 20.58 22.67 9.97
N ILE A 89 21.81 22.36 10.33
CA ILE A 89 22.16 21.96 11.69
C ILE A 89 21.87 23.19 12.55
N TYR A 90 20.69 23.26 13.15
CA TYR A 90 20.47 24.14 14.27
C TYR A 90 21.33 23.62 15.42
N GLU A 91 22.48 24.23 15.61
CA GLU A 91 23.21 24.13 16.86
C GLU A 91 22.26 24.65 17.96
N ALA A 92 21.69 23.73 18.72
CA ALA A 92 20.99 24.09 19.94
C ALA A 92 22.02 24.81 20.86
N PRO A 93 21.71 25.99 21.38
CA PRO A 93 22.62 26.69 22.28
C PRO A 93 22.80 25.81 23.50
N ILE A 94 24.09 25.52 23.80
CA ILE A 94 24.53 24.92 25.06
C ILE A 94 24.10 25.89 26.15
N HIS A 95 22.92 25.68 26.70
CA HIS A 95 22.54 26.38 27.92
C HIS A 95 23.42 25.87 29.04
N LYS A 96 24.31 26.76 29.46
CA LYS A 96 25.10 26.76 30.66
C LYS A 96 24.36 26.09 31.82
N ARG A 97 24.81 24.93 32.22
CA ARG A 97 24.58 24.38 33.53
C ARG A 97 25.74 24.86 34.42
N SER A 98 25.75 26.17 34.68
CA SER A 98 26.69 26.82 35.58
C SER A 98 25.93 27.82 36.44
N GLU A 99 25.18 27.33 37.40
CA GLU A 99 24.71 28.12 38.54
C GLU A 99 24.29 27.10 39.62
N LEU A 100 25.25 26.49 40.28
CA LEU A 100 25.14 25.82 41.60
C LEU A 100 26.53 25.40 42.12
N PHE A 101 27.52 26.29 42.05
CA PHE A 101 28.70 26.26 42.89
C PHE A 101 29.15 27.70 43.10
N GLU A 102 28.47 28.38 43.99
CA GLU A 102 29.03 29.57 44.65
C GLU A 102 29.81 29.08 45.86
N ASP A 103 31.03 29.65 45.96
CA ASP A 103 31.86 29.85 47.15
C ASP A 103 32.39 28.62 47.91
N ILE A 104 33.54 28.12 47.46
CA ILE A 104 34.59 27.71 48.39
C ILE A 104 35.85 28.51 48.03
N SER A 105 36.20 29.43 48.89
CA SER A 105 37.39 30.28 48.86
C SER A 105 38.68 29.45 48.83
N ASP A 106 39.59 29.83 47.94
CA ASP A 106 41.02 29.55 48.03
C ASP A 106 41.53 30.09 49.34
N ASP A 107 41.90 29.17 50.25
CA ASP A 107 42.95 29.32 51.24
C ASP A 107 42.92 28.15 52.22
N GLU A 108 43.63 27.10 51.88
CA GLU A 108 44.35 26.26 52.85
C GLU A 108 45.35 25.36 52.11
N MET A 109 46.53 25.90 51.91
CA MET A 109 47.77 25.12 51.80
C MET A 109 47.91 24.28 53.02
N LEU A 110 47.69 22.97 52.95
CA LEU A 110 48.21 22.02 53.91
C LEU A 110 49.10 21.03 53.21
N SER A 111 50.34 21.08 53.70
CA SER A 111 51.51 20.31 53.47
C SER A 111 51.31 18.85 53.08
N ASP A 112 52.06 18.52 52.07
CA ASP A 112 52.45 17.20 51.58
C ASP A 112 53.35 16.55 52.65
N GLU A 113 52.81 15.64 53.49
CA GLU A 113 53.56 14.63 54.19
C GLU A 113 52.66 13.43 54.53
N GLY A 114 52.91 12.33 53.79
CA GLY A 114 52.68 10.97 54.29
C GLY A 114 51.33 10.35 54.11
N LEU A 115 51.09 9.74 52.94
CA LEU A 115 50.25 8.55 52.76
C LEU A 115 50.72 7.78 51.51
N ASP A 116 51.95 7.29 51.54
CA ASP A 116 52.35 6.11 50.79
C ASP A 116 52.00 4.90 51.67
N GLU A 117 50.77 4.37 51.45
CA GLU A 117 50.47 2.98 51.75
C GLU A 117 49.19 2.59 51.06
N ASP A 118 49.31 1.52 50.24
CA ASP A 118 48.22 0.74 49.65
C ASP A 118 47.43 1.38 48.45
N LEU A 119 48.14 1.83 47.44
CA LEU A 119 47.63 1.71 46.08
C LEU A 119 47.69 0.23 45.68
N ASP A 120 46.68 -0.52 46.14
CA ASP A 120 46.27 -1.77 45.53
C ASP A 120 46.28 -1.55 44.02
N GLU A 121 47.01 -2.31 43.25
CA GLU A 121 47.10 -2.30 41.82
C GLU A 121 45.72 -2.72 41.23
N GLY A 122 44.68 -2.00 41.59
CA GLY A 122 43.41 -1.97 40.88
C GLY A 122 43.69 -1.37 39.52
N VAL A 123 43.95 -2.26 38.55
CA VAL A 123 43.98 -1.97 37.13
C VAL A 123 43.01 -0.81 36.86
N LEU A 124 43.53 0.38 36.55
CA LEU A 124 42.79 1.51 36.02
C LEU A 124 42.06 0.95 34.80
N LYS A 125 40.83 0.47 34.98
CA LYS A 125 39.97 -0.02 33.87
C LYS A 125 39.81 1.17 32.97
N ALA A 126 40.59 1.20 31.88
CA ALA A 126 40.50 2.24 30.87
C ALA A 126 39.02 2.44 30.55
N TYR A 127 38.57 3.66 30.69
CA TYR A 127 37.16 4.02 30.45
C TYR A 127 36.77 3.54 29.06
N ASP A 128 35.92 2.51 28.99
CA ASP A 128 35.43 1.93 27.74
C ASP A 128 34.26 2.77 27.22
N HIS A 129 34.57 3.78 26.45
CA HIS A 129 33.58 4.63 25.76
C HIS A 129 32.79 3.89 24.69
N THR A 130 33.24 2.71 24.26
CA THR A 130 32.55 1.90 23.24
C THR A 130 31.45 1.01 23.82
N GLY A 131 31.48 0.75 25.14
CA GLY A 131 30.54 -0.17 25.80
C GLY A 131 30.82 -1.66 25.57
N LYS A 132 31.96 -2.03 24.96
CA LYS A 132 32.32 -3.44 24.70
C LYS A 132 32.44 -4.28 25.95
N THR A 133 33.08 -3.72 26.98
CA THR A 133 33.24 -4.39 28.27
C THR A 133 31.90 -4.59 28.95
N LYS A 134 31.05 -3.55 28.96
CA LYS A 134 29.67 -3.63 29.48
C LYS A 134 28.87 -4.71 28.78
N TYR A 135 28.98 -4.80 27.44
CA TYR A 135 28.27 -5.82 26.64
C TYR A 135 28.72 -7.24 27.04
N LYS A 136 30.04 -7.48 27.16
CA LYS A 136 30.55 -8.81 27.55
C LYS A 136 30.06 -9.21 28.95
N GLN A 137 30.11 -8.31 29.90
CA GLN A 137 29.59 -8.54 31.27
C GLN A 137 28.07 -8.80 31.25
N ALA A 138 27.32 -8.04 30.46
CA ALA A 138 25.89 -8.28 30.29
C ALA A 138 25.61 -9.66 29.67
N CYS A 139 26.38 -10.08 28.65
CA CYS A 139 26.26 -11.42 28.09
C CYS A 139 26.49 -12.53 29.13
N GLU A 140 27.49 -12.38 30.02
CA GLU A 140 27.71 -13.31 31.13
C GLU A 140 26.53 -13.31 32.10
N THR A 141 26.02 -12.12 32.46
CA THR A 141 24.89 -11.98 33.39
C THR A 141 23.61 -12.63 32.83
N TYR A 142 23.31 -12.45 31.55
CA TYR A 142 22.11 -12.99 30.92
C TYR A 142 22.29 -14.38 30.28
N GLY A 143 23.51 -14.98 30.42
CA GLY A 143 23.80 -16.31 29.90
C GLY A 143 23.77 -16.43 28.39
N VAL A 144 24.15 -15.38 27.66
CA VAL A 144 24.15 -15.36 26.17
C VAL A 144 25.58 -15.26 25.64
N VAL A 145 25.79 -15.85 24.45
CA VAL A 145 27.11 -15.79 23.80
C VAL A 145 27.30 -14.40 23.16
N PRO A 146 28.46 -13.73 23.43
CA PRO A 146 28.73 -12.43 22.80
C PRO A 146 28.81 -12.50 21.28
N ILE A 147 28.07 -11.63 20.59
CA ILE A 147 28.00 -11.58 19.14
C ILE A 147 29.15 -10.76 18.59
N SER A 148 30.07 -11.41 17.86
CA SER A 148 31.25 -10.77 17.29
C SER A 148 30.93 -9.63 16.32
N SER A 149 29.81 -9.71 15.57
CA SER A 149 29.37 -8.65 14.68
C SER A 149 29.00 -7.40 15.46
N PHE A 150 28.26 -7.53 16.56
CA PHE A 150 27.94 -6.41 17.45
C PHE A 150 29.20 -5.71 17.95
N LEU A 151 30.17 -6.48 18.53
CA LEU A 151 31.43 -5.96 19.04
C LEU A 151 32.28 -5.22 18.00
N ARG A 152 32.23 -5.64 16.74
CA ARG A 152 32.96 -4.97 15.64
C ARG A 152 32.31 -3.68 15.20
N ASN A 153 30.97 -3.62 15.22
CA ASN A 153 30.21 -2.55 14.60
C ASN A 153 29.70 -1.48 15.60
N MET A 154 30.03 -1.59 16.89
CA MET A 154 29.56 -0.64 17.91
C MET A 154 29.97 0.82 17.69
N ASN A 155 31.01 1.06 16.87
CA ASN A 155 31.51 2.40 16.53
C ASN A 155 30.97 2.90 15.17
N GLN A 156 30.11 2.14 14.50
CA GLN A 156 29.50 2.54 13.27
C GLN A 156 28.27 3.42 13.54
N THR A 157 27.87 4.23 12.57
CA THR A 157 26.64 5.03 12.65
C THR A 157 25.38 4.18 12.45
N GLU A 158 25.50 3.06 11.77
CA GLU A 158 24.41 2.13 11.50
C GLU A 158 24.78 0.73 12.00
N LEU A 159 23.94 0.17 12.87
CA LEU A 159 24.07 -1.19 13.37
C LEU A 159 22.95 -2.05 12.80
N VAL A 160 23.30 -2.99 11.92
CA VAL A 160 22.38 -3.95 11.31
C VAL A 160 22.63 -5.33 11.89
N MET A 161 21.64 -5.84 12.62
CA MET A 161 21.65 -7.15 13.27
C MET A 161 20.37 -7.93 12.96
N MET A 162 19.99 -8.00 11.70
CA MET A 162 18.82 -8.76 11.25
C MET A 162 19.09 -10.26 11.31
N HIS A 163 18.11 -11.05 11.78
CA HIS A 163 18.14 -12.53 11.75
C HIS A 163 19.26 -13.16 12.61
N TYR A 164 19.67 -12.52 13.69
CA TYR A 164 20.68 -13.08 14.61
C TYR A 164 20.12 -14.01 15.68
N GLY A 165 18.78 -14.05 15.82
CA GLY A 165 18.15 -14.86 16.87
C GLY A 165 18.52 -14.39 18.27
N LEU A 166 18.57 -13.09 18.51
CA LEU A 166 18.97 -12.49 19.77
C LEU A 166 18.13 -12.96 20.96
N GLY A 167 16.86 -13.15 20.75
CA GLY A 167 15.90 -13.42 21.80
C GLY A 167 15.81 -12.31 22.86
N PRO A 168 14.97 -12.48 23.89
CA PRO A 168 14.81 -11.48 24.95
C PRO A 168 16.09 -11.21 25.72
N GLN A 169 16.89 -12.24 25.98
CA GLN A 169 18.12 -12.11 26.79
C GLN A 169 19.22 -11.41 25.98
N GLY A 170 19.36 -11.71 24.68
CA GLY A 170 20.28 -10.99 23.79
C GLY A 170 19.93 -9.52 23.68
N ALA A 171 18.65 -9.19 23.62
CA ALA A 171 18.16 -7.81 23.61
C ALA A 171 18.55 -7.08 24.90
N LYS A 172 18.38 -7.71 26.08
CA LYS A 172 18.80 -7.15 27.37
C LYS A 172 20.32 -6.87 27.40
N ALA A 173 21.11 -7.82 26.90
CA ALA A 173 22.58 -7.65 26.87
C ALA A 173 23.02 -6.49 25.96
N ILE A 174 22.40 -6.36 24.77
CA ILE A 174 22.69 -5.25 23.86
C ILE A 174 22.24 -3.91 24.45
N SER A 175 21.08 -3.86 25.07
CA SER A 175 20.50 -2.64 25.66
C SER A 175 21.45 -2.02 26.68
N VAL A 176 22.07 -2.82 27.57
CA VAL A 176 23.02 -2.34 28.61
C VAL A 176 24.18 -1.53 27.99
N SER A 177 24.69 -1.97 26.85
CA SER A 177 25.79 -1.28 26.18
C SER A 177 25.37 -0.11 25.33
N LEU A 178 24.15 -0.16 24.76
CA LEU A 178 23.64 0.90 23.90
C LEU A 178 23.19 2.14 24.67
N ILE A 179 22.85 2.04 25.96
CA ILE A 179 22.48 3.21 26.77
C ILE A 179 23.52 4.32 26.67
N THR A 180 24.80 3.96 26.72
CA THR A 180 25.92 4.93 26.69
C THR A 180 26.60 5.03 25.33
N ASN A 181 26.10 4.36 24.30
CA ASN A 181 26.68 4.43 22.98
C ASN A 181 26.24 5.72 22.26
N THR A 182 27.23 6.46 21.79
CA THR A 182 27.02 7.76 21.10
C THR A 182 27.24 7.69 19.59
N SER A 183 27.68 6.54 19.08
CA SER A 183 28.06 6.39 17.67
C SER A 183 26.90 5.92 16.80
N ILE A 184 26.05 5.02 17.34
CA ILE A 184 24.98 4.40 16.60
C ILE A 184 23.78 5.36 16.55
N THR A 185 23.41 5.76 15.35
CA THR A 185 22.23 6.58 15.08
C THR A 185 21.07 5.76 14.46
N LYS A 186 21.42 4.64 13.81
CA LYS A 186 20.43 3.73 13.21
C LYS A 186 20.62 2.32 13.76
N LEU A 187 19.56 1.77 14.31
CA LEU A 187 19.54 0.44 14.92
C LEU A 187 18.53 -0.45 14.21
N ASN A 188 19.00 -1.51 13.56
CA ASN A 188 18.14 -2.49 12.93
C ASN A 188 18.27 -3.85 13.62
N LEU A 189 17.20 -4.26 14.32
CA LEU A 189 17.05 -5.53 15.04
C LEU A 189 15.93 -6.39 14.46
N LYS A 190 15.61 -6.23 13.19
CA LYS A 190 14.55 -6.98 12.50
C LYS A 190 14.75 -8.49 12.65
N ASP A 191 13.63 -9.23 12.89
CA ASP A 191 13.55 -10.70 12.94
C ASP A 191 14.58 -11.33 13.89
N ASN A 192 14.47 -10.98 15.16
CA ASN A 192 15.37 -11.44 16.24
C ASN A 192 14.64 -12.14 17.39
N TRP A 193 13.32 -12.34 17.29
CA TRP A 193 12.53 -13.01 18.32
C TRP A 193 12.65 -12.33 19.69
N LEU A 194 12.61 -11.00 19.69
CA LEU A 194 12.80 -10.20 20.90
C LEU A 194 11.68 -10.40 21.93
N GLU A 195 10.48 -10.72 21.46
CA GLU A 195 9.28 -10.87 22.28
C GLU A 195 9.01 -9.62 23.16
N ALA A 196 8.08 -9.70 24.09
CA ALA A 196 7.71 -8.58 24.95
C ALA A 196 8.82 -8.14 25.89
N GLU A 197 9.61 -9.08 26.40
CA GLU A 197 10.71 -8.78 27.34
C GLU A 197 11.87 -8.06 26.64
N GLY A 198 12.24 -8.50 25.43
CA GLY A 198 13.25 -7.83 24.64
C GLY A 198 12.78 -6.43 24.20
N ALA A 199 11.50 -6.30 23.81
CA ALA A 199 10.91 -5.00 23.50
C ALA A 199 11.03 -4.03 24.68
N ARG A 200 10.74 -4.50 25.91
CA ARG A 200 10.87 -3.68 27.12
C ARG A 200 12.32 -3.23 27.33
N ALA A 201 13.29 -4.13 27.19
CA ALA A 201 14.70 -3.78 27.36
C ALA A 201 15.18 -2.75 26.33
N ILE A 202 14.77 -2.90 25.05
CA ILE A 202 15.08 -1.94 24.00
C ILE A 202 14.36 -0.60 24.24
N ALA A 203 13.10 -0.63 24.66
CA ALA A 203 12.32 0.58 24.95
C ALA A 203 12.97 1.39 26.10
N GLU A 204 13.33 0.73 27.22
CA GLU A 204 14.02 1.41 28.33
C GLU A 204 15.38 1.97 27.90
N MET A 205 16.15 1.23 27.11
CA MET A 205 17.41 1.73 26.54
C MET A 205 17.18 2.97 25.67
N LEU A 206 16.15 2.99 24.83
CA LEU A 206 15.84 4.11 23.96
C LEU A 206 15.34 5.35 24.72
N LYS A 207 14.75 5.20 25.92
CA LYS A 207 14.39 6.36 26.75
C LYS A 207 15.63 7.13 27.21
N ASP A 208 16.72 6.41 27.52
CA ASP A 208 17.97 6.98 28.02
C ASP A 208 18.94 7.38 26.89
N ASN A 209 18.92 6.62 25.77
CA ASN A 209 19.80 6.92 24.64
C ASN A 209 19.25 8.11 23.81
N CYS A 210 20.07 9.14 23.67
CA CYS A 210 19.74 10.37 22.95
C CYS A 210 20.45 10.51 21.58
N TYR A 211 20.93 9.42 21.00
CA TYR A 211 21.65 9.41 19.72
C TYR A 211 20.95 8.61 18.63
N ILE A 212 20.21 7.55 19.01
CA ILE A 212 19.49 6.71 18.04
C ILE A 212 18.27 7.48 17.53
N THR A 213 18.26 7.74 16.22
CA THR A 213 17.18 8.43 15.50
C THR A 213 16.30 7.49 14.71
N ASP A 214 16.79 6.32 14.35
CA ASP A 214 16.10 5.33 13.54
C ASP A 214 16.16 3.95 14.20
N VAL A 215 14.99 3.34 14.41
CA VAL A 215 14.90 1.97 14.94
C VAL A 215 14.01 1.10 14.07
N ASP A 216 14.49 -0.10 13.76
CA ASP A 216 13.72 -1.14 13.09
C ASP A 216 13.62 -2.37 14.01
N LEU A 217 12.42 -2.62 14.53
CA LEU A 217 12.04 -3.75 15.37
C LEU A 217 11.04 -4.67 14.66
N SER A 218 10.99 -4.67 13.33
CA SER A 218 10.06 -5.48 12.55
C SER A 218 10.21 -6.98 12.83
N ASP A 219 9.11 -7.71 12.75
CA ASP A 219 9.06 -9.18 12.82
C ASP A 219 9.64 -9.78 14.12
N ASN A 220 9.40 -9.12 15.27
CA ASN A 220 9.96 -9.52 16.57
C ASN A 220 8.96 -10.10 17.57
N GLN A 221 7.71 -10.34 17.17
CA GLN A 221 6.66 -10.96 17.99
C GLN A 221 6.39 -10.21 19.31
N LEU A 222 6.46 -8.88 19.29
CA LEU A 222 6.41 -8.04 20.50
C LEU A 222 5.05 -8.14 21.24
N GLY A 223 3.95 -8.35 20.54
CA GLY A 223 2.61 -8.48 21.12
C GLY A 223 2.16 -7.25 21.93
N VAL A 224 1.12 -7.42 22.75
CA VAL A 224 0.49 -6.32 23.49
C VAL A 224 1.42 -5.69 24.53
N GLU A 225 2.13 -6.50 25.28
CA GLU A 225 3.05 -6.00 26.31
C GLU A 225 4.27 -5.28 25.72
N GLY A 226 4.76 -5.77 24.55
CA GLY A 226 5.79 -5.06 23.80
C GLY A 226 5.28 -3.73 23.24
N ALA A 227 4.05 -3.68 22.72
CA ALA A 227 3.43 -2.45 22.27
C ALA A 227 3.32 -1.41 23.38
N LYS A 228 2.95 -1.84 24.60
CA LYS A 228 2.88 -0.97 25.78
C LYS A 228 4.23 -0.37 26.16
N ALA A 229 5.30 -1.18 26.12
CA ALA A 229 6.65 -0.71 26.38
C ALA A 229 7.13 0.29 25.32
N ILE A 230 6.90 -0.01 24.04
CA ILE A 230 7.23 0.87 22.93
C ILE A 230 6.40 2.18 22.99
N ALA A 231 5.12 2.10 23.33
CA ALA A 231 4.27 3.28 23.50
C ALA A 231 4.81 4.23 24.58
N SER A 232 5.18 3.69 25.75
CA SER A 232 5.82 4.48 26.82
C SER A 232 7.13 5.14 26.32
N MET A 233 7.95 4.40 25.59
CA MET A 233 9.18 4.95 25.01
C MET A 233 8.91 6.07 24.01
N LEU A 234 7.92 5.91 23.10
CA LEU A 234 7.59 6.92 22.10
C LEU A 234 7.10 8.24 22.71
N VAL A 235 6.49 8.20 23.89
CA VAL A 235 6.06 9.40 24.62
C VAL A 235 7.27 10.12 25.26
N GLU A 236 8.23 9.38 25.80
CA GLU A 236 9.35 9.92 26.57
C GLU A 236 10.56 10.27 25.69
N ASN A 237 10.81 9.51 24.62
CA ASN A 237 11.97 9.73 23.76
C ASN A 237 11.81 10.98 22.88
N LEU A 238 12.82 11.84 22.88
CA LEU A 238 12.83 13.12 22.15
C LEU A 238 13.76 13.13 20.92
N THR A 239 14.40 12.01 20.60
CA THR A 239 15.41 11.92 19.53
C THR A 239 14.97 11.02 18.37
N LEU A 240 14.11 10.05 18.63
CA LEU A 240 13.67 9.09 17.62
C LEU A 240 12.81 9.77 16.55
N LEU A 241 13.25 9.66 15.30
CA LEU A 241 12.57 10.21 14.13
C LEU A 241 11.85 9.13 13.31
N ARG A 242 12.37 7.90 13.32
CA ARG A 242 11.83 6.78 12.53
C ARG A 242 11.69 5.53 13.39
N ALA A 243 10.50 4.95 13.37
CA ALA A 243 10.21 3.66 14.03
C ALA A 243 9.53 2.72 13.03
N THR A 244 10.14 1.56 12.83
CA THR A 244 9.56 0.48 12.01
C THR A 244 9.19 -0.68 12.94
N LEU A 245 7.88 -0.92 13.05
CA LEU A 245 7.26 -1.86 13.98
C LEU A 245 6.40 -2.90 13.25
N SER A 246 6.69 -3.13 11.97
CA SER A 246 5.96 -4.03 11.09
C SER A 246 6.03 -5.48 11.59
N GLY A 247 4.94 -6.26 11.44
CA GLY A 247 4.96 -7.71 11.67
C GLY A 247 5.07 -8.15 13.14
N ASN A 248 4.69 -7.30 14.09
CA ASN A 248 4.85 -7.55 15.53
C ASN A 248 3.64 -8.15 16.25
N HIS A 249 2.65 -8.62 15.50
CA HIS A 249 1.42 -9.19 16.05
C HIS A 249 0.58 -8.22 16.89
N PHE A 250 0.68 -6.92 16.63
CA PHE A 250 -0.14 -5.94 17.32
C PHE A 250 -1.60 -6.08 16.91
N ASP A 251 -2.43 -6.41 17.86
CA ASP A 251 -3.89 -6.49 17.74
C ASP A 251 -4.56 -5.18 18.22
N ASP A 252 -5.89 -5.19 18.34
CA ASP A 252 -6.62 -4.02 18.80
C ASP A 252 -6.24 -3.60 20.25
N HIS A 253 -5.85 -4.53 21.12
CA HIS A 253 -5.41 -4.19 22.47
C HIS A 253 -4.06 -3.49 22.46
N ALA A 254 -3.13 -3.94 21.59
CA ALA A 254 -1.85 -3.28 21.38
C ALA A 254 -2.03 -1.89 20.74
N ALA A 255 -2.93 -1.79 19.76
CA ALA A 255 -3.19 -0.56 19.03
C ALA A 255 -3.70 0.58 19.95
N LYS A 256 -4.38 0.27 21.05
CA LYS A 256 -4.80 1.27 22.03
C LYS A 256 -3.63 2.04 22.63
N TYR A 257 -2.60 1.34 23.09
CA TYR A 257 -1.41 1.97 23.66
C TYR A 257 -0.64 2.76 22.61
N LEU A 258 -0.56 2.22 21.39
CA LEU A 258 0.11 2.90 20.27
C LEU A 258 -0.64 4.15 19.83
N ALA A 259 -1.98 4.12 19.78
CA ALA A 259 -2.80 5.30 19.45
C ALA A 259 -2.58 6.42 20.48
N GLU A 260 -2.59 6.10 21.78
CA GLU A 260 -2.29 7.06 22.83
C GLU A 260 -0.89 7.66 22.66
N ALA A 261 0.12 6.84 22.38
CA ALA A 261 1.49 7.32 22.15
C ALA A 261 1.59 8.18 20.88
N ILE A 262 0.89 7.81 19.79
CA ILE A 262 0.85 8.58 18.55
C ILE A 262 0.29 9.98 18.80
N SER A 263 -0.82 10.11 19.56
CA SER A 263 -1.43 11.43 19.82
C SER A 263 -0.50 12.37 20.58
N ILE A 264 0.40 11.84 21.42
CA ILE A 264 1.30 12.62 22.28
C ILE A 264 2.66 12.86 21.62
N SER A 265 3.18 11.90 20.86
CA SER A 265 4.54 12.00 20.28
C SER A 265 4.59 13.00 19.11
N HIS A 266 5.37 14.07 19.27
CA HIS A 266 5.52 15.12 18.25
C HIS A 266 6.87 15.05 17.50
N LYS A 267 7.79 14.20 17.95
CA LYS A 267 9.14 14.07 17.35
C LYS A 267 9.20 13.07 16.22
N LEU A 268 8.46 11.98 16.35
CA LEU A 268 8.44 10.93 15.34
C LEU A 268 7.94 11.47 14.00
N LYS A 269 8.68 11.21 12.91
CA LYS A 269 8.36 11.64 11.55
C LYS A 269 7.86 10.50 10.67
N TYR A 270 8.35 9.30 10.94
CA TYR A 270 7.99 8.09 10.21
C TYR A 270 7.58 7.00 11.18
N LEU A 271 6.42 6.41 10.96
CA LEU A 271 5.93 5.25 11.70
C LEU A 271 5.40 4.19 10.74
N ASP A 272 5.94 2.98 10.87
CA ASP A 272 5.46 1.81 10.15
C ASP A 272 4.84 0.81 11.13
N LEU A 273 3.53 0.63 11.03
CA LEU A 273 2.72 -0.35 11.77
C LEU A 273 2.12 -1.39 10.82
N SER A 274 2.70 -1.55 9.63
CA SER A 274 2.21 -2.51 8.63
C SER A 274 2.33 -3.96 9.11
N HIS A 275 1.64 -4.88 8.41
CA HIS A 275 1.71 -6.32 8.69
C HIS A 275 1.37 -6.71 10.13
N ASN A 276 0.47 -5.97 10.77
CA ASN A 276 -0.04 -6.25 12.10
C ASN A 276 -1.50 -6.75 12.05
N LYS A 277 -2.17 -6.80 13.19
CA LYS A 277 -3.54 -7.32 13.33
C LYS A 277 -4.50 -6.23 13.81
N ILE A 278 -4.21 -4.96 13.53
CA ILE A 278 -5.02 -3.82 13.94
C ILE A 278 -6.35 -3.87 13.19
N GLY A 279 -7.44 -3.95 13.92
CA GLY A 279 -8.78 -4.22 13.38
C GLY A 279 -9.77 -3.09 13.59
N ASN A 280 -11.02 -3.49 13.83
CA ASN A 280 -12.16 -2.59 13.79
C ASN A 280 -12.52 -1.96 15.15
N THR A 281 -12.15 -2.60 16.27
CA THR A 281 -12.62 -2.17 17.60
C THR A 281 -11.98 -0.88 18.09
N LEU A 282 -10.86 -0.49 17.53
CA LEU A 282 -10.08 0.71 17.90
C LEU A 282 -9.99 1.77 16.81
N GLY A 283 -10.85 1.67 15.81
CA GLY A 283 -10.86 2.64 14.72
C GLY A 283 -11.02 4.08 15.20
N GLU A 284 -11.89 4.32 16.19
CA GLU A 284 -12.12 5.66 16.74
C GLU A 284 -10.88 6.22 17.43
N ASP A 285 -10.18 5.41 18.24
CA ASP A 285 -8.97 5.86 18.94
C ASP A 285 -7.82 6.12 17.97
N LEU A 286 -7.66 5.27 16.95
CA LEU A 286 -6.63 5.47 15.92
C LEU A 286 -6.94 6.71 15.06
N GLY A 287 -8.21 6.91 14.69
CA GLY A 287 -8.63 8.09 13.93
C GLY A 287 -8.35 9.38 14.71
N ARG A 288 -8.69 9.40 16.00
CA ARG A 288 -8.41 10.53 16.91
C ARG A 288 -6.90 10.75 17.05
N ALA A 289 -6.12 9.67 17.24
CA ALA A 289 -4.68 9.77 17.34
C ALA A 289 -4.02 10.37 16.08
N ILE A 290 -4.53 10.02 14.89
CA ILE A 290 -4.10 10.60 13.63
C ILE A 290 -4.48 12.10 13.59
N ALA A 291 -5.70 12.48 13.98
CA ALA A 291 -6.16 13.86 14.00
C ALA A 291 -5.27 14.74 14.91
N ASP A 292 -4.97 14.27 16.11
CA ASP A 292 -4.24 15.00 17.14
C ASP A 292 -2.73 15.05 16.90
N ASN A 293 -2.18 14.10 16.11
CA ASN A 293 -0.75 14.01 15.89
C ASN A 293 -0.21 15.18 15.07
N SER A 294 0.84 15.82 15.58
CA SER A 294 1.50 16.96 14.93
C SER A 294 2.96 16.68 14.50
N GLY A 295 3.39 15.43 14.58
CA GLY A 295 4.77 15.02 14.30
C GLY A 295 4.93 14.20 13.03
N ILE A 296 4.08 13.18 12.85
CA ILE A 296 4.22 12.15 11.82
C ILE A 296 3.93 12.75 10.43
N VAL A 297 4.87 12.56 9.54
CA VAL A 297 4.80 12.96 8.13
C VAL A 297 4.47 11.77 7.23
N GLU A 298 4.97 10.59 7.61
CA GLU A 298 4.76 9.34 6.87
C GLU A 298 4.22 8.26 7.82
N LEU A 299 3.08 7.67 7.49
CA LEU A 299 2.44 6.61 8.26
C LEU A 299 2.10 5.42 7.35
N ASP A 300 2.58 4.23 7.74
CA ASP A 300 2.24 2.97 7.08
C ASP A 300 1.34 2.12 7.99
N LEU A 301 0.10 1.91 7.57
CA LEU A 301 -0.90 1.05 8.19
C LEU A 301 -1.32 -0.11 7.26
N SER A 302 -0.53 -0.39 6.23
CA SER A 302 -0.86 -1.44 5.26
C SER A 302 -0.83 -2.84 5.89
N TRP A 303 -1.51 -3.79 5.23
CA TRP A 303 -1.57 -5.18 5.70
C TRP A 303 -2.06 -5.30 7.15
N ASN A 304 -3.15 -4.62 7.46
CA ASN A 304 -3.90 -4.71 8.71
C ASN A 304 -5.34 -5.15 8.44
N TYR A 305 -6.18 -5.12 9.44
CA TYR A 305 -7.58 -5.55 9.34
C TYR A 305 -8.57 -4.38 9.48
N LEU A 306 -8.17 -3.18 9.10
CA LEU A 306 -9.02 -1.99 9.15
C LEU A 306 -10.24 -2.16 8.24
N ARG A 307 -11.45 -2.11 8.82
CA ARG A 307 -12.74 -2.31 8.12
C ARG A 307 -13.84 -1.47 8.76
N GLY A 308 -14.94 -1.28 8.03
CA GLY A 308 -16.15 -0.63 8.56
C GLY A 308 -15.85 0.69 9.27
N ASN A 309 -16.25 0.81 10.55
CA ASN A 309 -16.10 2.04 11.33
C ASN A 309 -14.64 2.49 11.50
N ALA A 310 -13.70 1.56 11.59
CA ALA A 310 -12.28 1.92 11.67
C ALA A 310 -11.80 2.69 10.44
N CYS A 311 -12.25 2.31 9.24
CA CYS A 311 -11.90 3.02 8.02
C CYS A 311 -12.51 4.42 7.98
N ILE A 312 -13.72 4.58 8.49
CA ILE A 312 -14.40 5.89 8.57
C ILE A 312 -13.65 6.78 9.55
N ALA A 313 -13.33 6.29 10.75
CA ALA A 313 -12.61 7.05 11.76
C ALA A 313 -11.19 7.45 11.33
N VAL A 314 -10.45 6.55 10.65
CA VAL A 314 -9.15 6.88 10.07
C VAL A 314 -9.29 7.98 9.00
N ALA A 315 -10.33 7.91 8.15
CA ALA A 315 -10.57 8.96 7.15
C ALA A 315 -10.94 10.30 7.80
N GLU A 316 -11.73 10.29 8.88
CA GLU A 316 -12.04 11.50 9.67
C GLU A 316 -10.76 12.07 10.30
N GLY A 317 -9.88 11.23 10.86
CA GLY A 317 -8.60 11.65 11.38
C GLY A 317 -7.71 12.31 10.31
N ILE A 318 -7.71 11.76 9.08
CA ILE A 318 -7.01 12.37 7.94
C ILE A 318 -7.62 13.73 7.59
N SER A 319 -8.95 13.89 7.67
CA SER A 319 -9.62 15.17 7.40
C SER A 319 -9.08 16.30 8.28
N ASP A 320 -8.80 15.99 9.54
CA ASP A 320 -8.41 16.97 10.56
C ASP A 320 -6.89 17.13 10.69
N ASN A 321 -6.11 16.14 10.27
CA ASN A 321 -4.65 16.19 10.34
C ASN A 321 -4.05 17.16 9.32
N ILE A 322 -3.09 17.98 9.78
CA ILE A 322 -2.42 19.02 8.97
C ILE A 322 -0.90 18.79 8.80
N TYR A 323 -0.40 17.60 9.14
CA TYR A 323 1.03 17.28 9.08
C TYR A 323 1.34 16.06 8.20
N LEU A 324 0.40 15.11 8.11
CA LEU A 324 0.59 13.83 7.42
C LEU A 324 0.60 14.02 5.91
N LYS A 325 1.73 13.71 5.28
CA LYS A 325 1.92 13.85 3.83
C LYS A 325 1.82 12.53 3.07
N VAL A 326 2.30 11.44 3.68
CA VAL A 326 2.35 10.12 3.05
C VAL A 326 1.61 9.12 3.92
N LEU A 327 0.59 8.50 3.34
CA LEU A 327 -0.23 7.49 4.02
C LEU A 327 -0.38 6.24 3.17
N ASN A 328 -0.01 5.11 3.76
CA ASN A 328 -0.20 3.80 3.16
C ASN A 328 -1.27 3.01 3.93
N LEU A 329 -2.40 2.77 3.29
CA LEU A 329 -3.54 1.98 3.79
C LEU A 329 -3.78 0.72 2.95
N SER A 330 -2.82 0.33 2.10
CA SER A 330 -3.00 -0.81 1.20
C SER A 330 -3.21 -2.12 1.95
N TYR A 331 -3.85 -3.09 1.29
CA TYR A 331 -4.11 -4.41 1.88
C TYR A 331 -4.88 -4.36 3.21
N ASN A 332 -5.95 -3.55 3.22
CA ASN A 332 -6.94 -3.47 4.30
C ASN A 332 -8.35 -3.79 3.75
N GLY A 333 -9.37 -3.44 4.45
CA GLY A 333 -10.76 -3.69 4.06
C GLY A 333 -11.61 -2.43 3.97
N PHE A 334 -11.10 -1.35 3.39
CA PHE A 334 -11.80 -0.05 3.32
C PHE A 334 -13.14 -0.14 2.58
N GLY A 335 -13.22 -0.92 1.50
CA GLY A 335 -14.45 -1.07 0.73
C GLY A 335 -15.01 0.26 0.22
N ASN A 336 -16.31 0.27 -0.08
CA ASN A 336 -16.97 1.46 -0.61
C ASN A 336 -17.22 2.52 0.47
N GLU A 337 -17.52 2.11 1.69
CA GLU A 337 -17.77 3.04 2.81
C GLU A 337 -16.50 3.78 3.20
N GLY A 338 -15.38 3.07 3.34
CA GLY A 338 -14.08 3.70 3.57
C GLY A 338 -13.66 4.61 2.42
N ALA A 339 -13.89 4.20 1.17
CA ALA A 339 -13.62 5.04 0.00
C ALA A 339 -14.47 6.32 -0.01
N LYS A 340 -15.74 6.23 0.44
CA LYS A 340 -16.63 7.40 0.61
C LYS A 340 -16.08 8.35 1.67
N ALA A 341 -15.68 7.82 2.83
CA ALA A 341 -15.12 8.62 3.92
C ALA A 341 -13.80 9.29 3.49
N LEU A 342 -12.90 8.56 2.80
CA LEU A 342 -11.69 9.14 2.21
C LEU A 342 -11.99 10.22 1.17
N GLY A 343 -13.03 10.04 0.36
CA GLY A 343 -13.46 11.08 -0.59
C GLY A 343 -13.90 12.37 0.13
N ILE A 344 -14.58 12.26 1.25
CA ILE A 344 -14.97 13.41 2.10
C ILE A 344 -13.72 14.04 2.72
N ALA A 345 -12.80 13.23 3.25
CA ALA A 345 -11.55 13.70 3.84
C ALA A 345 -10.68 14.45 2.82
N LEU A 346 -10.47 13.89 1.63
CA LEU A 346 -9.69 14.52 0.56
C LEU A 346 -10.29 15.84 0.06
N LYS A 347 -11.60 16.04 0.21
CA LYS A 347 -12.24 17.31 -0.13
C LYS A 347 -11.79 18.46 0.77
N VAL A 348 -11.45 18.15 2.03
CA VAL A 348 -11.10 19.13 3.08
C VAL A 348 -9.59 19.17 3.32
N ASN A 349 -8.95 17.99 3.38
CA ASN A 349 -7.53 17.89 3.63
C ASN A 349 -6.71 18.53 2.49
N ASN A 350 -5.78 19.39 2.86
CA ASN A 350 -4.92 20.16 1.96
C ASN A 350 -3.42 19.96 2.25
N VAL A 351 -3.05 18.80 2.83
CA VAL A 351 -1.68 18.48 3.24
C VAL A 351 -1.22 17.14 2.67
N LEU A 352 -2.13 16.16 2.57
CA LEU A 352 -1.78 14.82 2.10
C LEU A 352 -1.33 14.86 0.64
N GLU A 353 -0.10 14.40 0.39
CA GLU A 353 0.56 14.38 -0.91
C GLU A 353 0.50 12.99 -1.57
N GLN A 354 0.59 11.92 -0.77
CA GLN A 354 0.62 10.55 -1.28
C GLN A 354 -0.36 9.67 -0.50
N LEU A 355 -1.23 8.98 -1.23
CA LEU A 355 -2.19 8.02 -0.68
C LEU A 355 -2.13 6.70 -1.41
N ASN A 356 -1.89 5.62 -0.67
CA ASN A 356 -1.97 4.26 -1.18
C ASN A 356 -3.15 3.52 -0.55
N ILE A 357 -4.15 3.22 -1.35
CA ILE A 357 -5.34 2.43 -1.00
C ILE A 357 -5.49 1.21 -1.91
N SER A 358 -4.39 0.67 -2.42
CA SER A 358 -4.42 -0.53 -3.26
C SER A 358 -4.91 -1.74 -2.46
N ASN A 359 -5.57 -2.67 -3.14
CA ASN A 359 -6.07 -3.92 -2.55
C ASN A 359 -6.99 -3.70 -1.32
N ASN A 360 -8.01 -2.85 -1.46
CA ASN A 360 -8.94 -2.47 -0.40
C ASN A 360 -10.40 -2.82 -0.70
N HIS A 361 -10.67 -3.68 -1.69
CA HIS A 361 -12.01 -4.09 -2.10
C HIS A 361 -12.92 -2.92 -2.55
N ILE A 362 -12.34 -1.86 -3.09
CA ILE A 362 -13.08 -0.70 -3.61
C ILE A 362 -13.71 -1.06 -4.96
N SER A 363 -15.05 -1.00 -5.05
CA SER A 363 -15.80 -1.23 -6.27
C SER A 363 -15.90 0.04 -7.14
N PRO A 364 -16.50 -0.01 -8.34
CA PRO A 364 -16.74 1.20 -9.14
C PRO A 364 -17.50 2.28 -8.38
N GLU A 365 -18.44 1.91 -7.52
CA GLU A 365 -19.20 2.83 -6.68
C GLU A 365 -18.30 3.56 -5.67
N GLY A 366 -17.41 2.83 -4.97
CA GLY A 366 -16.43 3.43 -4.06
C GLY A 366 -15.50 4.40 -4.78
N ALA A 367 -15.05 4.05 -5.99
CA ALA A 367 -14.22 4.94 -6.81
C ALA A 367 -14.96 6.24 -7.20
N VAL A 368 -16.27 6.18 -7.46
CA VAL A 368 -17.09 7.37 -7.70
C VAL A 368 -17.13 8.28 -6.48
N TRP A 369 -17.34 7.72 -5.28
CA TRP A 369 -17.30 8.51 -4.04
C TRP A 369 -15.94 9.19 -3.82
N LEU A 370 -14.84 8.46 -4.03
CA LEU A 370 -13.49 9.03 -3.93
C LEU A 370 -13.27 10.14 -4.96
N SER A 371 -13.78 9.97 -6.19
CA SER A 371 -13.67 10.95 -7.26
C SER A 371 -14.32 12.30 -6.91
N MET A 372 -15.36 12.31 -6.09
CA MET A 372 -15.99 13.54 -5.63
C MET A 372 -15.04 14.40 -4.78
N GLY A 373 -14.20 13.78 -3.94
CA GLY A 373 -13.16 14.48 -3.19
C GLY A 373 -12.08 15.06 -4.12
N LEU A 374 -11.64 14.26 -5.10
CA LEU A 374 -10.59 14.66 -6.04
C LEU A 374 -10.98 15.84 -6.95
N ARG A 375 -12.27 16.09 -7.17
CA ARG A 375 -12.73 17.26 -7.92
C ARG A 375 -12.35 18.61 -7.29
N SER A 376 -12.07 18.63 -6.00
CA SER A 376 -11.69 19.84 -5.27
C SER A 376 -10.33 19.77 -4.60
N ASN A 377 -9.74 18.56 -4.46
CA ASN A 377 -8.42 18.40 -3.88
C ASN A 377 -7.33 18.91 -4.84
N ASN A 378 -6.38 19.66 -4.32
CA ASN A 378 -5.29 20.29 -5.06
C ASN A 378 -3.90 20.00 -4.47
N THR A 379 -3.79 19.04 -3.56
CA THR A 379 -2.55 18.71 -2.84
C THR A 379 -2.06 17.30 -3.08
N LEU A 380 -2.97 16.35 -3.33
CA LEU A 380 -2.60 14.98 -3.59
C LEU A 380 -1.83 14.87 -4.92
N ILE A 381 -0.63 14.30 -4.85
CA ILE A 381 0.30 14.13 -5.99
C ILE A 381 0.28 12.69 -6.49
N VAL A 382 0.27 11.72 -5.56
CA VAL A 382 0.31 10.30 -5.88
C VAL A 382 -0.90 9.59 -5.30
N LEU A 383 -1.66 8.92 -6.15
CA LEU A 383 -2.77 8.06 -5.74
C LEU A 383 -2.57 6.65 -6.29
N ASN A 384 -2.43 5.68 -5.39
CA ASN A 384 -2.37 4.27 -5.75
C ASN A 384 -3.68 3.57 -5.38
N MET A 385 -4.40 3.08 -6.39
CA MET A 385 -5.66 2.33 -6.28
C MET A 385 -5.57 0.94 -6.95
N ALA A 386 -4.36 0.45 -7.21
CA ALA A 386 -4.13 -0.84 -7.86
C ALA A 386 -4.86 -1.99 -7.14
N ARG A 387 -5.15 -3.06 -7.85
CA ARG A 387 -5.75 -4.29 -7.29
C ARG A 387 -7.09 -4.10 -6.58
N ASN A 388 -7.84 -3.06 -6.94
CA ASN A 388 -9.20 -2.90 -6.48
C ASN A 388 -10.20 -3.38 -7.56
N PRO A 389 -11.34 -3.98 -7.19
CA PRO A 389 -12.33 -4.45 -8.16
C PRO A 389 -13.17 -3.32 -8.79
N MET A 390 -12.60 -2.14 -8.95
CA MET A 390 -13.30 -0.95 -9.41
C MET A 390 -13.54 -0.90 -10.93
N GLN A 391 -13.01 -1.86 -11.67
CA GLN A 391 -13.18 -1.99 -13.12
C GLN A 391 -12.80 -0.71 -13.89
N SER A 392 -12.97 -0.74 -15.22
CA SER A 392 -12.72 0.42 -16.07
C SER A 392 -13.61 1.63 -15.71
N ALA A 393 -14.83 1.39 -15.24
CA ALA A 393 -15.76 2.45 -14.88
C ALA A 393 -15.27 3.29 -13.69
N GLY A 394 -14.68 2.64 -12.65
CA GLY A 394 -14.09 3.34 -11.52
C GLY A 394 -12.87 4.17 -11.94
N CYS A 395 -11.97 3.58 -12.74
CA CYS A 395 -10.80 4.30 -13.29
C CYS A 395 -11.22 5.51 -14.13
N TYR A 396 -12.25 5.35 -14.97
CA TYR A 396 -12.84 6.43 -15.75
C TYR A 396 -13.36 7.56 -14.85
N GLY A 397 -14.08 7.21 -13.76
CA GLY A 397 -14.59 8.18 -12.79
C GLY A 397 -13.49 9.04 -12.16
N ILE A 398 -12.36 8.41 -11.77
CA ILE A 398 -11.20 9.12 -11.22
C ILE A 398 -10.58 10.06 -12.26
N LEU A 399 -10.31 9.60 -13.49
CA LEU A 399 -9.78 10.46 -14.56
C LEU A 399 -10.72 11.62 -14.90
N LYS A 400 -12.03 11.38 -14.89
CA LYS A 400 -13.02 12.42 -15.13
C LYS A 400 -12.97 13.50 -14.05
N ALA A 401 -12.78 13.11 -12.78
CA ALA A 401 -12.61 14.06 -11.69
C ALA A 401 -11.38 14.96 -11.88
N LEU A 402 -10.26 14.41 -12.37
CA LEU A 402 -9.07 15.20 -12.68
C LEU A 402 -9.32 16.17 -13.84
N LYS A 403 -10.02 15.72 -14.89
CA LYS A 403 -10.40 16.61 -16.00
C LYS A 403 -11.24 17.79 -15.52
N GLU A 404 -12.15 17.54 -14.57
CA GLU A 404 -13.04 18.56 -14.01
C GLU A 404 -12.33 19.47 -12.98
N ASN A 405 -11.12 19.10 -12.50
CA ASN A 405 -10.33 19.87 -11.55
C ASN A 405 -9.02 20.39 -12.16
N PRO A 406 -9.01 21.60 -12.76
CA PRO A 406 -7.80 22.14 -13.36
C PRO A 406 -6.71 22.51 -12.35
N LYS A 407 -7.00 22.51 -11.04
CA LYS A 407 -6.05 22.76 -9.96
C LYS A 407 -5.49 21.48 -9.33
N SER A 408 -5.85 20.31 -9.85
CA SER A 408 -5.35 19.04 -9.33
C SER A 408 -3.83 18.96 -9.42
N ALA A 409 -3.19 18.55 -8.32
CA ALA A 409 -1.75 18.33 -8.25
C ALA A 409 -1.35 16.89 -8.63
N ILE A 410 -2.30 16.02 -9.00
CA ILE A 410 -2.00 14.62 -9.26
C ILE A 410 -1.09 14.47 -10.48
N GLU A 411 0.08 13.87 -10.22
CA GLU A 411 1.08 13.52 -11.23
C GLU A 411 1.15 12.00 -11.47
N SER A 412 0.74 11.17 -10.48
CA SER A 412 0.81 9.71 -10.59
C SER A 412 -0.48 9.04 -10.13
N LEU A 413 -1.06 8.24 -11.03
CA LEU A 413 -2.17 7.32 -10.73
C LEU A 413 -1.72 5.88 -10.99
N ASP A 414 -1.98 4.98 -10.05
CA ASP A 414 -1.70 3.56 -10.22
C ASP A 414 -3.00 2.75 -10.18
N PHE A 415 -3.37 2.18 -11.32
CA PHE A 415 -4.48 1.26 -11.53
C PHE A 415 -3.98 -0.12 -12.00
N SER A 416 -2.75 -0.51 -11.60
CA SER A 416 -2.19 -1.81 -11.96
C SER A 416 -3.13 -2.95 -11.56
N ASP A 417 -3.14 -4.02 -12.36
CA ASP A 417 -4.06 -5.15 -12.25
C ASP A 417 -5.55 -4.80 -12.49
N ILE A 418 -5.84 -3.63 -13.07
CA ILE A 418 -7.20 -3.23 -13.48
C ILE A 418 -7.23 -3.05 -14.99
N ARG A 419 -8.10 -3.83 -15.65
CA ARG A 419 -8.29 -3.74 -17.10
C ARG A 419 -9.18 -2.56 -17.46
N VAL A 420 -8.71 -1.73 -18.35
CA VAL A 420 -9.43 -0.53 -18.81
C VAL A 420 -9.96 -0.71 -20.24
N ASN A 421 -11.03 -0.02 -20.56
CA ASN A 421 -11.67 -0.03 -21.89
C ASN A 421 -11.20 1.15 -22.75
N LYS A 422 -11.70 1.21 -23.99
CA LYS A 422 -11.37 2.26 -24.93
C LYS A 422 -11.79 3.66 -24.45
N ASP A 423 -12.94 3.77 -23.81
CA ASP A 423 -13.44 5.06 -23.31
C ASP A 423 -12.50 5.68 -22.27
N PHE A 424 -11.88 4.81 -21.44
CA PHE A 424 -10.84 5.23 -20.49
C PHE A 424 -9.59 5.75 -21.24
N GLU A 425 -9.13 5.03 -22.27
CA GLU A 425 -7.95 5.42 -23.05
C GLU A 425 -8.18 6.75 -23.79
N ASP A 426 -9.37 6.94 -24.35
CA ASP A 426 -9.74 8.18 -25.04
C ASP A 426 -9.76 9.35 -24.05
N LEU A 427 -10.35 9.17 -22.85
CA LEU A 427 -10.35 10.16 -21.78
C LEU A 427 -8.93 10.43 -21.25
N PHE A 428 -8.10 9.40 -21.08
CA PHE A 428 -6.73 9.55 -20.63
C PHE A 428 -5.90 10.40 -21.60
N ASN A 429 -6.03 10.15 -22.90
CA ASN A 429 -5.35 10.94 -23.94
C ASN A 429 -5.78 12.41 -23.91
N ASP A 430 -7.05 12.68 -23.63
CA ASP A 430 -7.59 14.02 -23.48
C ASP A 430 -7.05 14.72 -22.21
N VAL A 431 -7.09 14.04 -21.05
CA VAL A 431 -6.55 14.56 -19.80
C VAL A 431 -5.05 14.84 -19.92
N LYS A 432 -4.30 13.97 -20.59
CA LYS A 432 -2.85 14.13 -20.76
C LYS A 432 -2.46 15.37 -21.58
N GLN A 433 -3.36 15.85 -22.47
CA GLN A 433 -3.12 17.12 -23.16
C GLN A 433 -3.14 18.32 -22.21
N HIS A 434 -3.95 18.25 -21.15
CA HIS A 434 -4.09 19.31 -20.14
C HIS A 434 -3.08 19.15 -18.98
N VAL A 435 -2.74 17.90 -18.64
CA VAL A 435 -1.78 17.55 -17.58
C VAL A 435 -0.66 16.67 -18.17
N PRO A 436 0.34 17.25 -18.86
CA PRO A 436 1.39 16.47 -19.55
C PRO A 436 2.23 15.60 -18.63
N LYS A 437 2.38 15.98 -17.36
CA LYS A 437 3.15 15.24 -16.34
C LYS A 437 2.44 14.00 -15.83
N LEU A 438 1.13 13.86 -16.07
CA LEU A 438 0.34 12.76 -15.54
C LEU A 438 0.85 11.40 -16.06
N VAL A 439 1.22 10.53 -15.13
CA VAL A 439 1.59 9.15 -15.37
C VAL A 439 0.50 8.25 -14.82
N VAL A 440 -0.09 7.42 -15.69
CA VAL A 440 -1.11 6.45 -15.29
C VAL A 440 -0.61 5.04 -15.58
N LYS A 441 -0.53 4.21 -14.54
CA LYS A 441 -0.23 2.78 -14.68
C LYS A 441 -1.55 2.01 -14.72
N HIS A 442 -1.76 1.16 -15.73
CA HIS A 442 -2.93 0.30 -15.88
C HIS A 442 -2.60 -0.90 -16.75
N GLU A 443 -3.39 -1.96 -16.66
CA GLU A 443 -3.34 -3.04 -17.62
C GLU A 443 -4.09 -2.62 -18.89
N LYS A 444 -3.37 -2.57 -20.00
CA LYS A 444 -4.03 -2.47 -21.30
C LYS A 444 -4.85 -3.73 -21.50
N ASN A 445 -6.11 -3.58 -21.85
CA ASN A 445 -6.83 -4.68 -22.45
C ASN A 445 -6.02 -5.14 -23.67
N ALA A 446 -5.25 -6.21 -23.50
CA ALA A 446 -4.74 -6.94 -24.66
C ALA A 446 -5.98 -7.32 -25.44
N ASP A 447 -6.36 -6.43 -26.37
CA ASP A 447 -7.35 -6.61 -27.42
C ASP A 447 -8.35 -7.78 -27.22
N LEU A 448 -9.18 -7.73 -26.16
CA LEU A 448 -10.42 -8.52 -26.18
C LEU A 448 -11.34 -8.04 -27.32
N PHE A 449 -11.04 -6.89 -27.92
CA PHE A 449 -11.66 -6.34 -29.14
C PHE A 449 -10.69 -6.25 -30.32
N LYS A 450 -9.45 -6.68 -30.24
CA LYS A 450 -8.93 -7.28 -31.44
C LYS A 450 -9.89 -8.45 -31.69
N LYS A 451 -10.87 -8.27 -32.59
CA LYS A 451 -11.43 -9.38 -33.37
C LYS A 451 -10.29 -10.33 -33.56
N PRO A 452 -10.35 -11.61 -33.03
CA PRO A 452 -9.23 -12.52 -33.19
C PRO A 452 -8.82 -12.31 -34.60
N ARG A 453 -7.59 -11.83 -34.86
CA ARG A 453 -7.11 -11.52 -36.22
C ARG A 453 -7.62 -12.68 -36.98
N SER A 454 -8.70 -12.48 -37.74
CA SER A 454 -9.43 -13.58 -38.35
C SER A 454 -8.31 -14.25 -39.10
N LYS A 455 -7.88 -15.44 -38.67
CA LYS A 455 -6.69 -16.10 -39.19
C LYS A 455 -6.83 -15.85 -40.64
N ALA A 456 -5.97 -14.98 -41.21
CA ALA A 456 -6.27 -14.27 -42.44
C ALA A 456 -6.77 -15.31 -43.40
N ASP A 457 -8.00 -15.20 -43.87
CA ASP A 457 -8.69 -16.20 -44.67
C ASP A 457 -7.64 -16.79 -45.63
N PRO A 458 -7.45 -18.10 -45.76
CA PRO A 458 -6.40 -18.68 -46.58
C PRO A 458 -6.30 -18.04 -47.97
N LEU A 459 -7.45 -17.59 -48.49
CA LEU A 459 -7.52 -16.82 -49.76
C LEU A 459 -6.86 -15.43 -49.62
N THR A 460 -7.03 -14.76 -48.50
CA THR A 460 -6.38 -13.45 -48.25
C THR A 460 -4.87 -13.63 -48.10
N LYS A 461 -4.41 -14.69 -47.44
CA LYS A 461 -2.98 -14.99 -47.35
C LYS A 461 -2.36 -15.30 -48.71
N LEU A 462 -3.06 -16.06 -49.54
CA LEU A 462 -2.62 -16.34 -50.91
C LEU A 462 -2.51 -15.06 -51.72
N LYS A 463 -3.50 -14.20 -51.68
CA LYS A 463 -3.50 -12.91 -52.38
C LYS A 463 -2.38 -11.99 -51.93
N GLU A 464 -2.11 -11.95 -50.63
CA GLU A 464 -1.05 -11.15 -50.02
C GLU A 464 0.33 -11.67 -50.41
N PHE A 465 0.51 -13.02 -50.41
CA PHE A 465 1.70 -13.67 -50.90
C PHE A 465 1.97 -13.36 -52.39
N MET A 466 0.98 -13.51 -53.23
CA MET A 466 1.10 -13.17 -54.68
C MET A 466 1.45 -11.71 -54.90
N LYS A 467 0.86 -10.81 -54.14
CA LYS A 467 1.14 -9.36 -54.20
C LYS A 467 2.56 -9.04 -53.76
N VAL A 468 3.06 -9.64 -52.69
CA VAL A 468 4.43 -9.42 -52.16
C VAL A 468 5.49 -9.96 -53.14
N HIS A 469 5.21 -11.07 -53.80
CA HIS A 469 6.15 -11.71 -54.74
C HIS A 469 5.94 -11.28 -56.20
N HIS A 470 5.04 -10.32 -56.44
CA HIS A 470 4.69 -9.85 -57.80
C HIS A 470 4.31 -10.96 -58.76
N LEU A 471 3.71 -12.05 -58.21
CA LEU A 471 3.29 -13.20 -59.00
C LEU A 471 1.90 -12.93 -59.61
N GLN A 472 1.79 -13.09 -60.95
CA GLN A 472 0.47 -13.17 -61.61
C GLN A 472 -0.04 -14.61 -61.49
N LEU A 473 -1.38 -14.78 -61.47
CA LEU A 473 -1.97 -16.09 -61.35
C LEU A 473 -1.61 -17.02 -62.50
N GLU A 474 -1.43 -16.48 -63.66
CA GLU A 474 -1.02 -17.19 -64.88
C GLU A 474 0.38 -17.81 -64.67
N HIS A 475 1.34 -17.06 -64.16
CA HIS A 475 2.71 -17.57 -63.86
C HIS A 475 2.76 -18.55 -62.69
N PHE A 476 1.81 -18.46 -61.78
CA PHE A 476 1.69 -19.40 -60.65
C PHE A 476 1.23 -20.79 -61.13
N LEU A 477 0.51 -20.83 -62.26
CA LEU A 477 -0.09 -22.01 -62.84
C LEU A 477 0.65 -22.51 -64.10
N ASP A 478 1.63 -21.78 -64.62
CA ASP A 478 2.35 -22.08 -65.88
C ASP A 478 3.06 -23.46 -65.92
N ASN A 479 3.25 -24.12 -64.77
CA ASN A 479 3.92 -25.42 -64.70
C ASN A 479 2.94 -26.60 -64.59
N PHE A 480 1.64 -26.36 -64.74
CA PHE A 480 0.61 -27.40 -64.59
C PHE A 480 -0.20 -27.56 -65.89
N ASP A 481 -0.55 -28.79 -66.18
CA ASP A 481 -1.34 -29.16 -67.34
C ASP A 481 -2.78 -28.62 -67.13
N ILE A 482 -2.98 -27.36 -67.55
CA ILE A 482 -4.30 -26.71 -67.51
C ILE A 482 -5.06 -27.26 -68.69
N THR A 483 -6.16 -27.96 -68.45
CA THR A 483 -7.08 -28.42 -69.48
C THR A 483 -7.50 -27.19 -70.32
N GLU A 484 -7.77 -27.37 -71.61
CA GLU A 484 -8.18 -26.30 -72.54
C GLU A 484 -9.38 -25.44 -71.99
N ASN A 485 -10.08 -25.97 -70.99
CA ASN A 485 -11.20 -25.34 -70.31
C ASN A 485 -10.85 -24.49 -69.09
N ARG A 486 -9.53 -24.36 -68.71
CA ARG A 486 -9.02 -23.60 -67.55
C ARG A 486 -9.45 -24.16 -66.20
N PHE A 487 -9.60 -25.48 -66.06
CA PHE A 487 -9.81 -26.18 -64.79
C PHE A 487 -8.47 -26.80 -64.33
N ILE A 488 -8.24 -26.79 -63.01
CA ILE A 488 -7.09 -27.48 -62.38
C ILE A 488 -7.62 -28.44 -61.30
N ASN A 489 -7.03 -29.63 -61.28
CA ASN A 489 -7.35 -30.63 -60.27
C ASN A 489 -6.85 -30.17 -58.90
N LEU A 490 -7.59 -30.47 -57.81
CA LEU A 490 -7.24 -30.10 -56.44
C LEU A 490 -5.86 -30.62 -56.00
N LYS A 491 -5.43 -31.81 -56.50
CA LYS A 491 -4.10 -32.33 -56.20
C LYS A 491 -2.98 -31.52 -56.83
N ASP A 492 -3.18 -31.10 -58.06
CA ASP A 492 -2.17 -30.29 -58.79
C ASP A 492 -2.13 -28.88 -58.22
N PHE A 493 -3.26 -28.33 -57.82
CA PHE A 493 -3.34 -27.05 -57.14
C PHE A 493 -2.61 -27.09 -55.79
N ARG A 494 -2.77 -28.15 -55.02
CA ARG A 494 -2.01 -28.33 -53.76
C ARG A 494 -0.51 -28.41 -54.01
N ALA A 495 -0.06 -29.16 -54.99
CA ALA A 495 1.34 -29.25 -55.37
C ALA A 495 1.91 -27.88 -55.80
N SER A 496 1.11 -27.04 -56.49
CA SER A 496 1.51 -25.70 -56.85
C SER A 496 1.71 -24.77 -55.63
N LEU A 497 0.82 -24.90 -54.61
CA LEU A 497 0.96 -24.14 -53.36
C LEU A 497 2.24 -24.54 -52.59
N GLU A 498 2.57 -25.84 -52.57
CA GLU A 498 3.76 -26.38 -51.92
C GLU A 498 5.04 -25.97 -52.68
N ASN A 499 5.05 -26.07 -53.99
CA ASN A 499 6.18 -25.68 -54.84
C ASN A 499 6.49 -24.19 -54.74
N ALA A 500 5.46 -23.34 -54.69
CA ALA A 500 5.62 -21.91 -54.53
C ALA A 500 5.96 -21.51 -53.08
N LYS A 501 6.00 -22.47 -52.14
CA LYS A 501 6.23 -22.22 -50.70
C LYS A 501 5.28 -21.17 -50.10
N VAL A 502 4.03 -21.22 -50.48
CA VAL A 502 3.01 -20.31 -49.93
C VAL A 502 2.85 -20.61 -48.42
N PRO A 503 2.87 -19.61 -47.51
CA PRO A 503 2.86 -19.80 -46.07
C PRO A 503 1.48 -20.20 -45.56
N LEU A 504 0.97 -21.37 -45.98
CA LEU A 504 -0.28 -21.98 -45.58
C LEU A 504 -0.01 -23.34 -44.96
N ASN A 505 -0.59 -23.62 -43.80
CA ASN A 505 -0.53 -24.94 -43.20
C ASN A 505 -1.54 -25.89 -43.87
N ASP A 506 -1.41 -27.21 -43.65
CA ASP A 506 -2.28 -28.24 -44.29
C ASP A 506 -3.77 -27.98 -44.11
N VAL A 507 -4.17 -27.51 -42.91
CA VAL A 507 -5.59 -27.20 -42.61
C VAL A 507 -6.06 -25.95 -43.40
N GLU A 508 -5.18 -24.98 -43.59
CA GLU A 508 -5.47 -23.77 -44.37
C GLU A 508 -5.51 -24.06 -45.86
N GLN A 509 -4.61 -24.91 -46.35
CA GLN A 509 -4.61 -25.41 -47.75
C GLN A 509 -5.92 -26.14 -48.02
N GLN A 510 -6.34 -27.05 -47.13
CA GLN A 510 -7.58 -27.81 -47.29
C GLN A 510 -8.81 -26.90 -47.26
N LYS A 511 -8.83 -25.87 -46.39
CA LYS A 511 -9.90 -24.86 -46.39
C LYS A 511 -9.92 -24.01 -47.66
N LEU A 512 -8.77 -23.67 -48.20
CA LEU A 512 -8.62 -22.93 -49.44
C LEU A 512 -9.17 -23.73 -50.61
N MET A 513 -8.84 -25.03 -50.73
CA MET A 513 -9.37 -25.93 -51.72
C MET A 513 -10.89 -26.04 -51.67
N ILE A 514 -11.47 -26.22 -50.46
CA ILE A 514 -12.93 -26.29 -50.27
C ILE A 514 -13.61 -24.95 -50.66
N LEU A 515 -12.94 -23.83 -50.43
CA LEU A 515 -13.44 -22.49 -50.78
C LEU A 515 -13.45 -22.26 -52.30
N LEU A 516 -12.49 -22.83 -53.02
CA LEU A 516 -12.31 -22.65 -54.44
C LEU A 516 -13.11 -23.68 -55.28
N ASP A 517 -13.22 -24.92 -54.79
CA ASP A 517 -14.07 -25.97 -55.37
C ASP A 517 -15.51 -25.78 -54.94
N LYS A 518 -16.22 -24.92 -55.65
CA LYS A 518 -17.61 -24.57 -55.29
C LYS A 518 -18.64 -25.61 -55.68
N ASP A 519 -18.36 -26.33 -56.75
CA ASP A 519 -19.28 -27.29 -57.38
C ASP A 519 -19.08 -28.67 -56.74
N LYS A 520 -17.99 -28.82 -55.95
CA LYS A 520 -17.56 -30.10 -55.32
C LYS A 520 -17.25 -31.20 -56.35
N GLU A 521 -16.80 -30.80 -57.51
CA GLU A 521 -16.41 -31.74 -58.59
C GLU A 521 -14.96 -32.15 -58.52
N GLY A 522 -14.18 -31.59 -57.53
CA GLY A 522 -12.76 -31.86 -57.34
C GLY A 522 -11.84 -31.08 -58.27
N GLU A 523 -12.35 -30.07 -58.90
CA GLU A 523 -11.63 -29.18 -59.81
C GLU A 523 -11.88 -27.72 -59.47
N ILE A 524 -10.91 -26.85 -59.77
CA ILE A 524 -10.99 -25.41 -59.52
C ILE A 524 -11.08 -24.70 -60.87
N ASP A 525 -12.13 -23.90 -61.06
CA ASP A 525 -12.37 -23.08 -62.25
C ASP A 525 -11.61 -21.77 -62.13
N PHE A 526 -10.60 -21.52 -62.96
CA PHE A 526 -9.78 -20.31 -63.02
C PHE A 526 -10.24 -19.26 -64.04
N ARG A 527 -11.43 -19.37 -64.55
CA ARG A 527 -12.02 -18.30 -65.42
C ARG A 527 -12.38 -17.04 -64.60
N TRP A 528 -11.69 -16.81 -63.54
CA TRP A 528 -11.96 -15.75 -62.56
C TRP A 528 -11.11 -14.52 -62.81
N ASP A 529 -11.71 -13.36 -62.78
CA ASP A 529 -11.01 -12.10 -62.72
C ASP A 529 -10.66 -11.78 -61.24
N MET A 530 -9.40 -12.08 -60.87
CA MET A 530 -8.86 -11.79 -59.53
C MET A 530 -8.74 -10.28 -59.21
N ASN A 531 -8.87 -9.42 -60.22
CA ASN A 531 -8.71 -7.95 -60.06
C ASN A 531 -9.93 -7.30 -59.41
N ARG A 532 -11.09 -7.95 -59.34
CA ARG A 532 -12.30 -7.39 -58.76
C ARG A 532 -12.60 -7.79 -57.30
N GLY A 533 -11.73 -8.57 -56.64
CA GLY A 533 -11.87 -8.83 -55.20
C GLY A 533 -13.14 -9.55 -54.73
N LEU A 534 -14.03 -9.92 -55.63
CA LEU A 534 -15.31 -10.59 -55.37
C LEU A 534 -15.53 -11.68 -56.41
N LEU A 535 -15.81 -12.86 -55.91
CA LEU A 535 -16.43 -13.97 -56.62
C LEU A 535 -17.79 -13.54 -57.15
N VAL A 536 -17.87 -12.90 -58.33
CA VAL A 536 -19.15 -12.63 -58.98
C VAL A 536 -19.36 -13.65 -60.05
N ARG A 537 -20.33 -14.51 -59.85
CA ARG A 537 -20.97 -15.28 -60.92
C ARG A 537 -21.48 -14.35 -62.00
N ARG A 538 -21.19 -14.65 -63.23
CA ARG A 538 -22.15 -14.43 -64.31
C ARG A 538 -23.07 -15.61 -64.39
#